data_33bd215039b15b7424627f6f1b7f8177
#
_entry.id   33bd215039b15b7424627f6f1b7f8177
#
_cell.length_a   1.000
_cell.length_b   1.000
_cell.length_c   1.000
_cell.angle_alpha   90.00
_cell.angle_beta   90.00
_cell.angle_gamma   90.00
#
_symmetry.space_group_name_H-M   'P 1'
#
loop_
_entity.id
_entity.type
_entity.pdbx_description
1 polymer ?
#
loop_
_entity_poly.entity_id
_entity_poly.type
_entity_poly.pdbx_seq_one_letter_code
_entity_poly.pdbx_strand_id
1 'polypeptide(L)'
;MERNKRRKRRRRKRIMRFILLMLLIVTILLALLIGFFIVRHFYITIYNQTDIVLDAGHGGKDPGANNGDVIEKEITLSIANMTREILEDAGYKVKMIREDDRFVELTERPVIANRKNAKVFVSIHCNSSEDGEGKGIETFYTEQKGESDQELAEKIHKEIIKQTEADDRGVKTADYTVLVRTKMPAVLIETGFLTYSTEC
;
A
#
# COMPACT_ATOMS: atom_id res chain seq x y z
N MET A 1 8.89 -43.51 66.00
CA MET A 1 8.77 -42.06 65.60
C MET A 1 9.54 -41.67 64.34
N GLU A 2 10.72 -42.17 64.12
CA GLU A 2 11.60 -41.86 62.98
C GLU A 2 11.07 -42.34 61.60
N ARG A 3 10.49 -43.53 61.50
CA ARG A 3 9.87 -44.09 60.25
C ARG A 3 8.78 -43.19 59.70
N ASN A 4 7.99 -42.53 60.51
CA ASN A 4 6.94 -41.60 60.06
C ASN A 4 7.49 -40.30 59.55
N LYS A 5 8.59 -39.77 60.11
CA LYS A 5 9.30 -38.59 59.64
C LYS A 5 9.93 -38.84 58.24
N ARG A 6 10.54 -40.04 58.03
CA ARG A 6 11.13 -40.43 56.73
C ARG A 6 10.06 -40.61 55.65
N ARG A 7 8.88 -41.17 55.94
CA ARG A 7 7.74 -41.30 55.02
C ARG A 7 7.19 -39.94 54.63
N LYS A 8 6.99 -38.99 55.55
CA LYS A 8 6.54 -37.62 55.27
C LYS A 8 7.55 -36.86 54.36
N ARG A 9 8.85 -37.02 54.62
CA ARG A 9 9.92 -36.38 53.81
C ARG A 9 9.95 -36.94 52.39
N ARG A 10 9.78 -38.25 52.19
CA ARG A 10 9.70 -38.88 50.85
C ARG A 10 8.44 -38.42 50.10
N ARG A 11 7.30 -38.31 50.75
CA ARG A 11 6.04 -37.84 50.18
C ARG A 11 6.17 -36.36 49.72
N ARG A 12 6.74 -35.50 50.56
CA ARG A 12 7.01 -34.08 50.18
C ARG A 12 7.93 -33.95 48.97
N LYS A 13 8.98 -34.77 48.93
CA LYS A 13 9.89 -34.77 47.75
C LYS A 13 9.18 -35.22 46.46
N ARG A 14 8.28 -36.22 46.53
CA ARG A 14 7.50 -36.66 45.38
C ARG A 14 6.53 -35.56 44.90
N ILE A 15 5.83 -34.95 45.82
CA ILE A 15 4.90 -33.83 45.52
C ILE A 15 5.68 -32.67 44.89
N MET A 16 6.82 -32.30 45.47
CA MET A 16 7.64 -31.21 44.91
C MET A 16 8.13 -31.52 43.50
N ARG A 17 8.60 -32.76 43.24
CA ARG A 17 9.00 -33.19 41.89
C ARG A 17 7.82 -33.15 40.90
N PHE A 18 6.63 -33.56 41.35
CA PHE A 18 5.42 -33.49 40.53
C PHE A 18 5.05 -32.04 40.19
N ILE A 19 5.08 -31.14 41.20
CA ILE A 19 4.83 -29.70 40.98
C ILE A 19 5.84 -29.10 39.98
N LEU A 20 7.13 -29.39 40.16
CA LEU A 20 8.18 -28.92 39.25
C LEU A 20 7.99 -29.44 37.82
N LEU A 21 7.59 -30.73 37.69
CA LEU A 21 7.30 -31.29 36.34
C LEU A 21 6.09 -30.62 35.71
N MET A 22 5.02 -30.36 36.46
CA MET A 22 3.84 -29.66 35.97
C MET A 22 4.17 -28.21 35.55
N LEU A 23 4.97 -27.51 36.37
CA LEU A 23 5.45 -26.16 36.00
C LEU A 23 6.28 -26.18 34.72
N LEU A 24 7.17 -27.17 34.57
CA LEU A 24 7.97 -27.32 33.35
C LEU A 24 7.09 -27.59 32.12
N ILE A 25 6.07 -28.46 32.25
CA ILE A 25 5.12 -28.72 31.16
C ILE A 25 4.36 -27.42 30.78
N VAL A 26 3.88 -26.68 31.77
CA VAL A 26 3.16 -25.42 31.56
C VAL A 26 4.07 -24.38 30.83
N THR A 27 5.33 -24.26 31.27
CA THR A 27 6.25 -23.33 30.61
C THR A 27 6.56 -23.74 29.18
N ILE A 28 6.71 -25.04 28.89
CA ILE A 28 6.90 -25.52 27.49
C ILE A 28 5.66 -25.23 26.66
N LEU A 29 4.46 -25.49 27.16
CA LEU A 29 3.22 -25.23 26.44
C LEU A 29 3.04 -23.73 26.15
N LEU A 30 3.36 -22.87 27.10
CA LEU A 30 3.35 -21.42 26.90
C LEU A 30 4.37 -20.97 25.84
N ALA A 31 5.57 -21.53 25.87
CA ALA A 31 6.61 -21.24 24.88
C ALA A 31 6.19 -21.66 23.46
N LEU A 32 5.58 -22.85 23.33
CA LEU A 32 5.03 -23.34 22.06
C LEU A 32 3.88 -22.46 21.55
N LEU A 33 2.99 -22.02 22.45
CA LEU A 33 1.88 -21.13 22.10
C LEU A 33 2.39 -19.76 21.61
N ILE A 34 3.34 -19.17 22.31
CA ILE A 34 3.98 -17.92 21.91
C ILE A 34 4.67 -18.09 20.56
N GLY A 35 5.45 -19.15 20.36
CA GLY A 35 6.09 -19.48 19.09
C GLY A 35 5.09 -19.60 17.95
N PHE A 36 3.97 -20.29 18.18
CA PHE A 36 2.89 -20.40 17.19
C PHE A 36 2.32 -19.03 16.79
N PHE A 37 2.05 -18.14 17.77
CA PHE A 37 1.54 -16.80 17.48
C PHE A 37 2.56 -15.93 16.72
N ILE A 38 3.85 -16.02 17.05
CA ILE A 38 4.93 -15.32 16.35
C ILE A 38 5.01 -15.78 14.89
N VAL A 39 5.06 -17.09 14.65
CA VAL A 39 5.13 -17.66 13.29
C VAL A 39 3.88 -17.31 12.50
N ARG A 40 2.70 -17.44 13.10
CA ARG A 40 1.45 -17.04 12.45
C ARG A 40 1.41 -15.55 12.09
N HIS A 41 1.83 -14.69 13.01
CA HIS A 41 1.91 -13.24 12.76
C HIS A 41 2.86 -12.93 11.59
N PHE A 42 4.05 -13.52 11.61
CA PHE A 42 5.05 -13.37 10.55
C PHE A 42 4.54 -13.89 9.20
N TYR A 43 3.90 -15.07 9.18
CA TYR A 43 3.31 -15.65 7.98
C TYR A 43 2.20 -14.76 7.40
N ILE A 44 1.27 -14.27 8.24
CA ILE A 44 0.19 -13.37 7.81
C ILE A 44 0.77 -12.07 7.25
N THR A 45 1.80 -11.50 7.89
CA THR A 45 2.43 -10.25 7.46
C THR A 45 3.07 -10.41 6.08
N ILE A 46 3.83 -11.48 5.84
CA ILE A 46 4.50 -11.72 4.55
C ILE A 46 3.49 -12.11 3.47
N TYR A 47 2.52 -12.97 3.80
CA TYR A 47 1.58 -13.48 2.81
C TYR A 47 0.60 -12.40 2.31
N ASN A 48 0.20 -11.48 3.20
CA ASN A 48 -0.73 -10.39 2.89
C ASN A 48 -0.04 -9.09 2.43
N GLN A 49 1.28 -9.09 2.28
CA GLN A 49 1.99 -7.90 1.80
C GLN A 49 1.57 -7.62 0.36
N THR A 50 1.11 -6.40 0.13
CA THR A 50 0.84 -5.85 -1.21
C THR A 50 2.12 -5.16 -1.70
N ASP A 51 2.48 -5.35 -2.95
CA ASP A 51 3.65 -4.65 -3.50
C ASP A 51 3.25 -3.23 -3.90
N ILE A 52 2.17 -3.08 -4.65
CA ILE A 52 1.76 -1.81 -5.21
C ILE A 52 0.27 -1.57 -4.93
N VAL A 53 -0.06 -0.35 -4.50
CA VAL A 53 -1.43 0.15 -4.53
C VAL A 53 -1.56 1.16 -5.64
N LEU A 54 -2.51 0.93 -6.55
CA LEU A 54 -2.91 1.86 -7.59
C LEU A 54 -4.18 2.60 -7.17
N ASP A 55 -4.15 3.91 -7.31
CA ASP A 55 -5.26 4.80 -7.06
C ASP A 55 -5.69 5.45 -8.38
N ALA A 56 -6.77 4.97 -8.98
CA ALA A 56 -7.42 5.65 -10.08
C ALA A 56 -8.14 6.89 -9.55
N GLY A 57 -7.71 8.06 -9.94
CA GLY A 57 -8.29 9.33 -9.49
C GLY A 57 -9.80 9.41 -9.72
N HIS A 58 -10.48 10.22 -8.91
CA HIS A 58 -11.93 10.46 -9.01
C HIS A 58 -12.80 9.19 -8.88
N GLY A 59 -14.00 9.19 -9.47
CA GLY A 59 -14.94 8.06 -9.50
C GLY A 59 -16.34 8.39 -8.98
N GLY A 60 -17.34 7.70 -9.52
CA GLY A 60 -18.75 7.88 -9.16
C GLY A 60 -19.25 9.30 -9.39
N LYS A 61 -19.67 9.99 -8.32
CA LYS A 61 -20.16 11.38 -8.35
C LYS A 61 -19.09 12.45 -8.66
N ASP A 62 -17.80 12.08 -8.57
CA ASP A 62 -16.67 12.94 -8.90
C ASP A 62 -16.12 12.57 -10.27
N PRO A 63 -16.44 13.32 -11.32
CA PRO A 63 -15.99 13.03 -12.67
C PRO A 63 -14.51 13.38 -12.89
N GLY A 64 -13.91 14.25 -12.08
CA GLY A 64 -12.65 14.92 -12.40
C GLY A 64 -12.81 15.92 -13.55
N ALA A 65 -11.73 16.17 -14.26
CA ALA A 65 -11.76 16.99 -15.48
C ALA A 65 -12.58 16.31 -16.58
N ASN A 66 -13.14 17.13 -17.48
CA ASN A 66 -13.84 16.62 -18.67
C ASN A 66 -13.56 17.48 -19.90
N ASN A 67 -13.64 16.85 -21.08
CA ASN A 67 -13.58 17.50 -22.37
C ASN A 67 -14.60 16.82 -23.30
N GLY A 68 -15.80 17.37 -23.37
CA GLY A 68 -16.92 16.76 -24.11
C GLY A 68 -17.32 15.42 -23.47
N ASP A 69 -17.21 14.34 -24.24
CA ASP A 69 -17.56 12.99 -23.79
C ASP A 69 -16.41 12.28 -23.06
N VAL A 70 -15.22 12.89 -22.99
CA VAL A 70 -14.04 12.32 -22.34
C VAL A 70 -13.99 12.77 -20.88
N ILE A 71 -14.01 11.81 -19.93
CA ILE A 71 -14.13 12.06 -18.50
C ILE A 71 -12.92 11.45 -17.79
N GLU A 72 -12.25 12.21 -16.95
CA GLU A 72 -11.03 11.82 -16.27
C GLU A 72 -11.19 10.51 -15.48
N LYS A 73 -12.27 10.34 -14.72
CA LYS A 73 -12.49 9.13 -13.91
C LYS A 73 -12.49 7.83 -14.72
N GLU A 74 -12.88 7.88 -15.99
CA GLU A 74 -12.93 6.70 -16.87
C GLU A 74 -11.53 6.38 -17.41
N ILE A 75 -10.78 7.41 -17.80
CA ILE A 75 -9.41 7.27 -18.27
C ILE A 75 -8.50 6.76 -17.15
N THR A 76 -8.57 7.38 -15.98
CA THR A 76 -7.74 6.97 -14.84
C THR A 76 -8.02 5.54 -14.42
N LEU A 77 -9.29 5.08 -14.46
CA LEU A 77 -9.64 3.69 -14.18
C LEU A 77 -9.10 2.75 -15.26
N SER A 78 -9.20 3.14 -16.52
CA SER A 78 -8.67 2.36 -17.65
C SER A 78 -7.15 2.18 -17.56
N ILE A 79 -6.41 3.27 -17.35
CA ILE A 79 -4.95 3.24 -17.20
C ILE A 79 -4.56 2.38 -15.98
N ALA A 80 -5.24 2.58 -14.85
CA ALA A 80 -4.94 1.82 -13.65
C ALA A 80 -5.21 0.31 -13.81
N ASN A 81 -6.27 -0.08 -14.54
CA ASN A 81 -6.55 -1.49 -14.82
C ASN A 81 -5.48 -2.11 -15.74
N MET A 82 -5.12 -1.45 -16.83
CA MET A 82 -4.04 -1.91 -17.71
C MET A 82 -2.71 -2.03 -16.97
N THR A 83 -2.39 -1.04 -16.13
CA THR A 83 -1.18 -1.04 -15.30
C THR A 83 -1.20 -2.22 -14.31
N ARG A 84 -2.36 -2.49 -13.68
CA ARG A 84 -2.53 -3.63 -12.79
C ARG A 84 -2.24 -4.94 -13.51
N GLU A 85 -2.85 -5.17 -14.67
CA GLU A 85 -2.68 -6.40 -15.45
C GLU A 85 -1.20 -6.65 -15.78
N ILE A 86 -0.50 -5.63 -16.30
CA ILE A 86 0.93 -5.72 -16.63
C ILE A 86 1.77 -6.04 -15.38
N LEU A 87 1.48 -5.40 -14.25
CA LEU A 87 2.22 -5.63 -13.01
C LEU A 87 1.94 -7.01 -12.41
N GLU A 88 0.68 -7.48 -12.46
CA GLU A 88 0.30 -8.81 -11.99
C GLU A 88 0.92 -9.92 -12.86
N ASP A 89 0.97 -9.74 -14.18
CA ASP A 89 1.67 -10.65 -15.10
C ASP A 89 3.18 -10.69 -14.84
N ALA A 90 3.76 -9.58 -14.37
CA ALA A 90 5.15 -9.51 -13.92
C ALA A 90 5.37 -10.11 -12.51
N GLY A 91 4.33 -10.62 -11.85
CA GLY A 91 4.39 -11.29 -10.56
C GLY A 91 4.25 -10.39 -9.33
N TYR A 92 3.90 -9.11 -9.50
CA TYR A 92 3.64 -8.21 -8.38
C TYR A 92 2.24 -8.39 -7.82
N LYS A 93 2.10 -8.21 -6.50
CA LYS A 93 0.80 -8.18 -5.82
C LYS A 93 0.24 -6.76 -5.86
N VAL A 94 -0.71 -6.53 -6.73
CA VAL A 94 -1.35 -5.22 -6.92
C VAL A 94 -2.69 -5.14 -6.20
N LYS A 95 -3.02 -3.99 -5.65
CA LYS A 95 -4.34 -3.63 -5.13
C LYS A 95 -4.76 -2.28 -5.67
N MET A 96 -6.04 -2.19 -6.02
CA MET A 96 -6.66 -0.95 -6.46
C MET A 96 -7.41 -0.29 -5.30
N ILE A 97 -7.45 1.05 -5.27
CA ILE A 97 -8.33 1.80 -4.37
C ILE A 97 -9.80 1.66 -4.81
N ARG A 98 -10.04 1.71 -6.12
CA ARG A 98 -11.32 1.38 -6.74
C ARG A 98 -11.11 0.51 -7.97
N GLU A 99 -12.01 -0.42 -8.21
CA GLU A 99 -11.98 -1.36 -9.34
C GLU A 99 -13.15 -1.10 -10.31
N ASP A 100 -14.02 -0.16 -9.97
CA ASP A 100 -15.20 0.23 -10.70
C ASP A 100 -15.43 1.76 -10.62
N ASP A 101 -16.51 2.26 -11.21
CA ASP A 101 -16.90 3.68 -11.16
C ASP A 101 -17.57 4.03 -9.84
N ARG A 102 -16.95 3.72 -8.71
CA ARG A 102 -17.39 4.16 -7.38
C ARG A 102 -16.63 5.39 -6.91
N PHE A 103 -17.32 6.21 -6.14
CA PHE A 103 -16.70 7.33 -5.43
C PHE A 103 -15.97 6.83 -4.19
N VAL A 104 -14.73 7.28 -4.00
CA VAL A 104 -13.94 7.09 -2.78
C VAL A 104 -13.48 8.45 -2.29
N GLU A 105 -13.85 8.79 -1.05
CA GLU A 105 -13.46 10.06 -0.44
C GLU A 105 -11.93 10.24 -0.45
N LEU A 106 -11.45 11.46 -0.73
CA LEU A 106 -10.03 11.79 -0.84
C LEU A 106 -9.24 11.36 0.41
N THR A 107 -9.82 11.57 1.59
CA THR A 107 -9.18 11.20 2.86
C THR A 107 -9.20 9.72 3.17
N GLU A 108 -10.03 8.93 2.49
CA GLU A 108 -10.15 7.50 2.66
C GLU A 108 -9.11 6.73 1.82
N ARG A 109 -8.71 7.26 0.66
CA ARG A 109 -7.73 6.64 -0.25
C ARG A 109 -6.43 6.27 0.46
N PRO A 110 -5.73 7.17 1.16
CA PRO A 110 -4.51 6.81 1.90
C PRO A 110 -4.78 5.84 3.06
N VAL A 111 -5.97 5.88 3.68
CA VAL A 111 -6.33 4.92 4.74
C VAL A 111 -6.43 3.50 4.18
N ILE A 112 -7.05 3.33 3.02
CA ILE A 112 -7.14 2.05 2.32
C ILE A 112 -5.72 1.55 1.97
N ALA A 113 -4.90 2.39 1.35
CA ALA A 113 -3.52 2.06 0.99
C ALA A 113 -2.69 1.61 2.21
N ASN A 114 -2.74 2.38 3.30
CA ASN A 114 -2.02 2.07 4.53
C ASN A 114 -2.45 0.72 5.16
N ARG A 115 -3.73 0.36 5.08
CA ARG A 115 -4.25 -0.94 5.56
C ARG A 115 -3.74 -2.12 4.73
N LYS A 116 -3.40 -1.90 3.46
CA LYS A 116 -2.84 -2.94 2.58
C LYS A 116 -1.35 -3.19 2.83
N ASN A 117 -0.70 -2.35 3.61
CA ASN A 117 0.73 -2.44 3.91
C ASN A 117 1.58 -2.58 2.64
N ALA A 118 1.26 -1.76 1.64
CA ALA A 118 1.93 -1.78 0.35
C ALA A 118 3.35 -1.22 0.46
N LYS A 119 4.20 -1.61 -0.50
CA LYS A 119 5.57 -1.07 -0.62
C LYS A 119 5.58 0.27 -1.34
N VAL A 120 4.63 0.47 -2.28
CA VAL A 120 4.54 1.65 -3.13
C VAL A 120 3.07 2.02 -3.34
N PHE A 121 2.79 3.32 -3.43
CA PHE A 121 1.50 3.88 -3.82
C PHE A 121 1.65 4.75 -5.06
N VAL A 122 0.79 4.55 -6.04
CA VAL A 122 0.75 5.33 -7.28
C VAL A 122 -0.67 5.81 -7.53
N SER A 123 -0.87 7.13 -7.53
CA SER A 123 -2.12 7.78 -7.93
C SER A 123 -2.02 8.22 -9.38
N ILE A 124 -3.07 7.99 -10.15
CA ILE A 124 -3.15 8.24 -11.60
C ILE A 124 -4.25 9.25 -11.85
N HIS A 125 -3.88 10.36 -12.49
CA HIS A 125 -4.75 11.48 -12.81
C HIS A 125 -4.53 11.94 -14.24
N CYS A 126 -5.42 12.81 -14.72
CA CYS A 126 -5.25 13.57 -15.95
C CYS A 126 -5.41 15.05 -15.62
N ASN A 127 -4.46 15.84 -16.05
CA ASN A 127 -4.45 17.28 -15.85
C ASN A 127 -5.50 17.99 -16.72
N SER A 128 -5.74 19.23 -16.42
CA SER A 128 -6.57 20.13 -17.24
C SER A 128 -6.02 21.55 -17.23
N SER A 129 -6.23 22.29 -18.32
CA SER A 129 -5.94 23.71 -18.39
C SER A 129 -7.16 24.46 -18.86
N GLU A 130 -7.38 25.69 -18.31
CA GLU A 130 -8.53 26.51 -18.66
C GLU A 130 -8.49 27.01 -20.11
N ASP A 131 -7.27 27.25 -20.63
CA ASP A 131 -7.03 27.72 -22.01
C ASP A 131 -7.00 26.58 -23.04
N GLY A 132 -6.99 25.31 -22.60
CA GLY A 132 -6.88 24.15 -23.46
C GLY A 132 -5.50 23.94 -24.09
N GLU A 133 -4.50 24.73 -23.72
CA GLU A 133 -3.14 24.71 -24.31
C GLU A 133 -2.14 23.91 -23.46
N GLY A 134 -2.54 23.50 -22.23
CA GLY A 134 -1.72 22.66 -21.37
C GLY A 134 -1.51 21.28 -22.00
N LYS A 135 -0.25 20.80 -22.02
CA LYS A 135 0.12 19.48 -22.53
C LYS A 135 1.31 18.89 -21.79
N GLY A 136 1.49 17.58 -21.91
CA GLY A 136 2.62 16.85 -21.35
C GLY A 136 2.35 16.21 -19.98
N ILE A 137 3.31 15.45 -19.53
CA ILE A 137 3.23 14.62 -18.33
C ILE A 137 4.00 15.25 -17.20
N GLU A 138 3.44 15.22 -15.99
CA GLU A 138 4.12 15.63 -14.77
C GLU A 138 3.89 14.62 -13.64
N THR A 139 4.88 14.49 -12.75
CA THR A 139 4.80 13.57 -11.62
C THR A 139 5.05 14.32 -10.32
N PHE A 140 4.18 14.09 -9.36
CA PHE A 140 4.23 14.75 -8.05
C PHE A 140 4.64 13.80 -6.94
N TYR A 141 5.43 14.33 -6.01
CA TYR A 141 5.74 13.70 -4.72
C TYR A 141 5.65 14.72 -3.59
N THR A 142 5.74 14.28 -2.34
CA THR A 142 5.81 15.20 -1.18
C THR A 142 7.17 15.16 -0.52
N GLU A 143 7.71 16.32 -0.15
CA GLU A 143 8.96 16.42 0.60
C GLU A 143 8.80 16.01 2.07
N GLN A 144 7.56 15.89 2.56
CA GLN A 144 7.29 15.63 3.98
C GLN A 144 7.70 14.22 4.44
N LYS A 145 7.95 13.26 3.51
CA LYS A 145 8.25 11.88 3.85
C LYS A 145 9.70 11.44 3.56
N GLY A 146 10.47 12.28 2.88
CA GLY A 146 11.88 12.02 2.60
C GLY A 146 12.20 11.59 1.17
N GLU A 147 13.45 11.19 0.96
CA GLU A 147 14.05 10.98 -0.39
C GLU A 147 13.40 9.83 -1.19
N SER A 148 12.82 8.85 -0.53
CA SER A 148 12.24 7.68 -1.22
C SER A 148 11.07 8.01 -2.15
N ASP A 149 10.29 9.05 -1.84
CA ASP A 149 9.19 9.52 -2.67
C ASP A 149 9.72 10.21 -3.92
N GLN A 150 10.77 11.04 -3.76
CA GLN A 150 11.45 11.70 -4.86
C GLN A 150 12.10 10.70 -5.81
N GLU A 151 12.88 9.75 -5.29
CA GLU A 151 13.51 8.70 -6.11
C GLU A 151 12.49 7.90 -6.91
N LEU A 152 11.35 7.58 -6.29
CA LEU A 152 10.26 6.87 -6.96
C LEU A 152 9.68 7.73 -8.11
N ALA A 153 9.41 9.00 -7.85
CA ALA A 153 8.86 9.93 -8.82
C ALA A 153 9.80 10.09 -10.02
N GLU A 154 11.09 10.32 -9.79
CA GLU A 154 12.09 10.49 -10.83
C GLU A 154 12.23 9.23 -11.70
N LYS A 155 12.24 8.04 -11.10
CA LYS A 155 12.35 6.77 -11.84
C LYS A 155 11.12 6.52 -12.71
N ILE A 156 9.93 6.68 -12.16
CA ILE A 156 8.68 6.48 -12.90
C ILE A 156 8.55 7.51 -14.00
N HIS A 157 8.73 8.79 -13.69
CA HIS A 157 8.61 9.88 -14.66
C HIS A 157 9.54 9.69 -15.85
N LYS A 158 10.81 9.42 -15.60
CA LYS A 158 11.82 9.16 -16.63
C LYS A 158 11.42 8.05 -17.60
N GLU A 159 10.90 6.93 -17.07
CA GLU A 159 10.49 5.82 -17.93
C GLU A 159 9.20 6.13 -18.70
N ILE A 160 8.24 6.85 -18.11
CA ILE A 160 7.04 7.28 -18.81
C ILE A 160 7.41 8.19 -19.99
N ILE A 161 8.18 9.24 -19.77
CA ILE A 161 8.60 10.17 -20.84
C ILE A 161 9.33 9.44 -21.96
N LYS A 162 10.24 8.53 -21.61
CA LYS A 162 10.98 7.74 -22.59
C LYS A 162 10.09 6.84 -23.46
N GLN A 163 8.98 6.32 -22.90
CA GLN A 163 8.09 5.41 -23.61
C GLN A 163 6.99 6.12 -24.41
N THR A 164 6.55 7.28 -23.93
CA THR A 164 5.44 8.03 -24.54
C THR A 164 5.89 9.11 -25.50
N GLU A 165 7.14 9.55 -25.40
CA GLU A 165 7.66 10.72 -26.12
C GLU A 165 6.82 11.99 -25.89
N ALA A 166 6.06 12.03 -24.78
CA ALA A 166 5.24 13.17 -24.41
C ALA A 166 6.10 14.36 -23.97
N ASP A 167 5.52 15.55 -23.99
CA ASP A 167 6.18 16.75 -23.46
C ASP A 167 6.50 16.55 -21.98
N ASP A 168 7.76 16.71 -21.63
CA ASP A 168 8.28 16.53 -20.28
C ASP A 168 8.03 17.79 -19.44
N ARG A 169 7.11 17.71 -18.45
CA ARG A 169 6.83 18.79 -17.50
C ARG A 169 7.59 18.62 -16.17
N GLY A 170 8.32 17.53 -16.03
CA GLY A 170 9.21 17.25 -14.91
C GLY A 170 8.52 16.66 -13.69
N VAL A 171 9.38 16.41 -12.71
CA VAL A 171 8.99 15.98 -11.36
C VAL A 171 8.84 17.22 -10.46
N LYS A 172 7.75 17.28 -9.70
CA LYS A 172 7.37 18.43 -8.87
C LYS A 172 6.97 18.01 -7.47
N THR A 173 6.97 18.96 -6.55
CA THR A 173 6.50 18.74 -5.19
C THR A 173 5.09 19.27 -4.98
N ALA A 174 4.26 18.50 -4.27
CA ALA A 174 2.93 18.93 -3.85
C ALA A 174 2.47 18.19 -2.60
N ASP A 175 1.74 18.89 -1.75
CA ASP A 175 1.18 18.32 -0.51
C ASP A 175 -0.23 17.76 -0.74
N TYR A 176 -0.40 16.96 -1.78
CA TYR A 176 -1.66 16.26 -2.01
C TYR A 176 -1.95 15.28 -0.86
N THR A 177 -3.20 15.22 -0.43
CA THR A 177 -3.66 14.39 0.69
C THR A 177 -3.21 12.93 0.55
N VAL A 178 -3.29 12.37 -0.65
CA VAL A 178 -2.88 10.97 -0.92
C VAL A 178 -1.38 10.77 -0.81
N LEU A 179 -0.57 11.78 -1.09
CA LEU A 179 0.89 11.72 -0.94
C LEU A 179 1.32 11.88 0.52
N VAL A 180 0.77 12.89 1.20
CA VAL A 180 1.15 13.21 2.59
C VAL A 180 0.70 12.14 3.58
N ARG A 181 -0.50 11.57 3.40
CA ARG A 181 -1.10 10.64 4.37
C ARG A 181 -0.81 9.17 4.13
N THR A 182 -0.21 8.79 3.02
CA THR A 182 0.30 7.43 2.80
C THR A 182 1.60 7.21 3.56
N LYS A 183 1.81 6.00 4.07
CA LYS A 183 2.99 5.64 4.89
C LYS A 183 4.16 5.12 4.06
N MET A 184 3.89 4.60 2.88
CA MET A 184 4.86 4.09 1.91
C MET A 184 5.29 5.19 0.94
N PRO A 185 6.37 5.02 0.17
CA PRO A 185 6.69 5.88 -0.96
C PRO A 185 5.51 6.06 -1.89
N ALA A 186 5.19 7.31 -2.26
CA ALA A 186 3.99 7.65 -2.98
C ALA A 186 4.24 8.71 -4.05
N VAL A 187 3.59 8.51 -5.19
CA VAL A 187 3.60 9.46 -6.31
C VAL A 187 2.20 9.67 -6.86
N LEU A 188 1.97 10.84 -7.45
CA LEU A 188 0.80 11.15 -8.27
C LEU A 188 1.29 11.52 -9.67
N ILE A 189 0.71 10.91 -10.67
CA ILE A 189 1.07 11.09 -12.08
C ILE A 189 -0.10 11.76 -12.79
N GLU A 190 0.18 12.92 -13.38
CA GLU A 190 -0.69 13.56 -14.36
C GLU A 190 -0.27 13.05 -15.75
N THR A 191 -1.07 12.17 -16.31
CA THR A 191 -0.71 11.39 -17.50
C THR A 191 -0.87 12.13 -18.82
N GLY A 192 -1.26 13.39 -18.77
CA GLY A 192 -1.51 14.30 -19.88
C GLY A 192 -2.63 15.27 -19.55
N PHE A 193 -2.94 16.19 -20.44
CA PHE A 193 -4.00 17.17 -20.27
C PHE A 193 -5.27 16.76 -21.02
N LEU A 194 -6.31 16.45 -20.28
CA LEU A 194 -7.59 16.06 -20.86
C LEU A 194 -8.20 17.11 -21.77
N THR A 195 -7.90 18.39 -21.52
CA THR A 195 -8.39 19.52 -22.30
C THR A 195 -7.61 19.75 -23.59
N TYR A 196 -6.48 19.09 -23.80
CA TYR A 196 -5.67 19.21 -25.01
C TYR A 196 -6.07 18.14 -26.03
N SER A 197 -6.55 18.57 -27.19
CA SER A 197 -7.23 17.71 -28.17
C SER A 197 -6.39 16.56 -28.73
N THR A 198 -5.07 16.62 -28.64
CA THR A 198 -4.16 15.57 -29.14
C THR A 198 -3.69 14.60 -28.06
N GLU A 199 -3.96 14.86 -26.78
CA GLU A 199 -3.66 13.97 -25.67
C GLU A 199 -4.91 13.23 -25.14
N CYS A 200 -6.07 13.60 -25.66
CA CYS A 200 -7.38 13.10 -25.25
C CYS A 200 -7.85 11.90 -26.10
#